data_6cbfb4c1eaaecfb9dbcb149fdee99aac
#
_entry.id   6cbfb4c1eaaecfb9dbcb149fdee99aac
#
_cell.length_a   1.000
_cell.length_b   1.000
_cell.length_c   1.000
_cell.angle_alpha   90.00
_cell.angle_beta   90.00
_cell.angle_gamma   90.00
#
_symmetry.space_group_name_H-M   'P 1'
#
loop_
_entity.id
_entity.type
_entity.pdbx_description
1 polymer ?
#
loop_
_entity_poly.entity_id
_entity_poly.type
_entity_poly.pdbx_seq_one_letter_code
_entity_poly.pdbx_strand_id
1 'polypeptide(L)'
;MPPLTIRADPTFVVSTALATRDFQDVHHDRDKAQERGSKDIFVNILTDTGLVQRYITDWAGPRAVLKSISLRLGVPWYAYDSLTLTGTVAAVEDDGRITVDVVGRNGLGDHITAKAVLVIGGTA
;
A
#
# COMPACT_ATOMS: atom_id res chain seq x y z
N MET A 1 1.25 -14.45 -6.96
CA MET A 1 1.80 -13.09 -7.09
C MET A 1 3.11 -13.04 -6.31
N PRO A 2 4.23 -12.69 -6.94
CA PRO A 2 5.50 -12.61 -6.21
C PRO A 2 5.47 -11.49 -5.17
N PRO A 3 6.16 -11.62 -4.04
CA PRO A 3 6.19 -10.59 -3.03
C PRO A 3 6.96 -9.35 -3.50
N LEU A 4 6.59 -8.19 -2.98
CA LEU A 4 7.29 -6.92 -3.20
C LEU A 4 7.69 -6.35 -1.84
N THR A 5 8.98 -6.10 -1.65
CA THR A 5 9.50 -5.50 -0.41
C THR A 5 9.98 -4.08 -0.70
N ILE A 6 9.56 -3.14 0.15
CA ILE A 6 9.93 -1.73 0.06
C ILE A 6 10.43 -1.28 1.43
N ARG A 7 11.63 -0.71 1.48
CA ARG A 7 12.15 -0.09 2.68
C ARG A 7 11.76 1.39 2.70
N ALA A 8 11.20 1.84 3.81
CA ALA A 8 10.82 3.24 3.99
C ALA A 8 11.91 3.98 4.77
N ASP A 9 12.90 4.52 4.07
CA ASP A 9 13.78 5.48 4.70
C ASP A 9 13.05 6.82 4.92
N PRO A 10 13.61 7.76 5.70
CA PRO A 10 12.94 9.04 5.94
C PRO A 10 12.62 9.81 4.65
N THR A 11 13.50 9.74 3.65
CA THR A 11 13.24 10.40 2.36
C THR A 11 12.00 9.84 1.68
N PHE A 12 11.82 8.52 1.70
CA PHE A 12 10.63 7.88 1.15
C PHE A 12 9.38 8.34 1.90
N VAL A 13 9.39 8.31 3.24
CA VAL A 13 8.23 8.70 4.05
C VAL A 13 7.82 10.15 3.76
N VAL A 14 8.79 11.07 3.74
CA VAL A 14 8.54 12.49 3.52
C VAL A 14 8.11 12.76 2.08
N SER A 15 8.84 12.22 1.10
CA SER A 15 8.59 12.53 -0.31
C SER A 15 7.25 11.98 -0.78
N THR A 16 6.86 10.80 -0.34
CA THR A 16 5.56 10.21 -0.72
C THR A 16 4.39 10.94 -0.05
N ALA A 17 4.56 11.42 1.19
CA ALA A 17 3.57 12.25 1.83
C ALA A 17 3.37 13.57 1.07
N LEU A 18 4.45 14.22 0.68
CA LEU A 18 4.39 15.46 -0.10
C LEU A 18 3.79 15.22 -1.49
N ALA A 19 4.17 14.15 -2.15
CA ALA A 19 3.66 13.80 -3.47
C ALA A 19 2.15 13.53 -3.46
N THR A 20 1.62 13.03 -2.37
CA THR A 20 0.19 12.79 -2.19
C THR A 20 -0.53 13.95 -1.51
N ARG A 21 0.16 15.06 -1.27
CA ARG A 21 -0.35 16.28 -0.63
C ARG A 21 -0.89 16.05 0.77
N ASP A 22 -0.29 15.13 1.48
CA ASP A 22 -0.58 14.88 2.89
C ASP A 22 0.46 15.61 3.74
N PHE A 23 0.11 16.79 4.21
CA PHE A 23 1.04 17.69 4.90
C PHE A 23 0.99 17.56 6.42
N GLN A 24 0.36 16.51 6.94
CA GLN A 24 0.35 16.27 8.38
C GLN A 24 1.77 16.05 8.89
N ASP A 25 2.09 16.66 10.02
CA ASP A 25 3.44 16.66 10.55
C ASP A 25 3.95 15.28 10.97
N VAL A 26 3.08 14.35 11.29
CA VAL A 26 3.45 12.96 11.63
C VAL A 26 4.11 12.21 10.47
N HIS A 27 4.02 12.72 9.25
CA HIS A 27 4.63 12.11 8.07
C HIS A 27 5.93 12.78 7.63
N HIS A 28 6.33 13.89 8.26
CA HIS A 28 7.55 14.58 7.84
C HIS A 28 8.37 15.20 8.97
N ASP A 29 7.81 15.34 10.17
CA ASP A 29 8.49 15.96 11.31
C ASP A 29 8.53 14.99 12.47
N ARG A 30 9.74 14.43 12.71
CA ARG A 30 9.93 13.43 13.75
C ARG A 30 9.59 13.96 15.14
N ASP A 31 10.00 15.19 15.45
CA ASP A 31 9.75 15.78 16.77
C ASP A 31 8.26 15.95 16.99
N LYS A 32 7.54 16.42 15.99
CA LYS A 32 6.07 16.55 16.04
C LYS A 32 5.38 15.20 16.14
N ALA A 33 5.85 14.21 15.39
CA ALA A 33 5.32 12.84 15.47
C ALA A 33 5.46 12.29 16.89
N GLN A 34 6.61 12.49 17.50
CA GLN A 34 6.86 12.04 18.87
C GLN A 34 6.00 12.80 19.89
N GLU A 35 5.80 14.08 19.73
CA GLU A 35 4.88 14.88 20.56
C GLU A 35 3.46 14.33 20.51
N ARG A 36 3.04 13.80 19.35
CA ARG A 36 1.72 13.20 19.16
C ARG A 36 1.64 11.73 19.58
N GLY A 37 2.70 11.19 20.17
CA GLY A 37 2.74 9.83 20.68
C GLY A 37 3.26 8.77 19.71
N SER A 38 3.71 9.14 18.52
CA SER A 38 4.31 8.23 17.56
C SER A 38 5.80 8.08 17.81
N LYS A 39 6.34 6.87 17.59
CA LYS A 39 7.76 6.58 17.76
C LYS A 39 8.63 7.38 16.79
N ASP A 40 8.16 7.57 15.58
CA ASP A 40 8.86 8.23 14.47
C ASP A 40 7.82 8.71 13.46
N ILE A 41 8.27 9.33 12.37
CA ILE A 41 7.42 9.58 11.23
C ILE A 41 7.01 8.24 10.58
N PHE A 42 5.87 8.22 9.95
CA PHE A 42 5.34 7.00 9.34
C PHE A 42 4.69 7.29 7.98
N VAL A 43 4.58 6.24 7.17
CA VAL A 43 4.02 6.29 5.82
C VAL A 43 2.52 6.57 5.89
N ASN A 44 2.04 7.45 5.02
CA ASN A 44 0.63 7.82 4.97
C ASN A 44 -0.21 6.83 4.14
N ILE A 45 -1.52 6.84 4.37
CA ILE A 45 -2.46 5.90 3.74
C ILE A 45 -2.51 6.06 2.21
N LEU A 46 -2.36 7.26 1.69
CA LEU A 46 -2.39 7.48 0.24
C LEU A 46 -1.21 6.80 -0.45
N THR A 47 -0.04 6.80 0.19
CA THR A 47 1.12 6.05 -0.30
C THR A 47 0.85 4.55 -0.28
N ASP A 48 0.27 4.04 0.81
CA ASP A 48 -0.10 2.63 0.92
C ASP A 48 -1.06 2.21 -0.19
N THR A 49 -2.07 3.03 -0.46
CA THR A 49 -3.04 2.77 -1.54
C THR A 49 -2.34 2.72 -2.89
N GLY A 50 -1.45 3.65 -3.16
CA GLY A 50 -0.66 3.68 -4.38
C GLY A 50 0.24 2.47 -4.53
N LEU A 51 0.85 2.00 -3.45
CA LEU A 51 1.71 0.80 -3.49
C LEU A 51 0.91 -0.48 -3.76
N VAL A 52 -0.26 -0.62 -3.15
CA VAL A 52 -1.16 -1.75 -3.44
C VAL A 52 -1.56 -1.74 -4.92
N GLN A 53 -1.91 -0.58 -5.44
CA GLN A 53 -2.26 -0.41 -6.85
C GLN A 53 -1.09 -0.79 -7.75
N ARG A 54 0.11 -0.30 -7.47
CA ARG A 54 1.33 -0.65 -8.21
C ARG A 54 1.58 -2.15 -8.18
N TYR A 55 1.48 -2.77 -7.01
CA TYR A 55 1.72 -4.20 -6.84
C TYR A 55 0.78 -5.03 -7.72
N ILE A 56 -0.50 -4.68 -7.75
CA ILE A 56 -1.50 -5.39 -8.54
C ILE A 56 -1.28 -5.16 -10.04
N THR A 57 -1.04 -3.94 -10.47
CA THR A 57 -0.87 -3.63 -11.90
C THR A 57 0.45 -4.18 -12.45
N ASP A 58 1.51 -4.22 -11.66
CA ASP A 58 2.77 -4.86 -12.06
C ASP A 58 2.57 -6.35 -12.33
N TRP A 59 1.77 -7.00 -11.49
CA TRP A 59 1.44 -8.42 -11.68
C TRP A 59 0.47 -8.64 -12.85
N ALA A 60 -0.61 -7.87 -12.91
CA ALA A 60 -1.70 -8.08 -13.88
C ALA A 60 -1.38 -7.57 -15.27
N GLY A 61 -0.43 -6.62 -15.39
CA GLY A 61 0.02 -6.08 -16.66
C GLY A 61 -0.78 -4.85 -17.12
N PRO A 62 -0.40 -4.30 -18.30
CA PRO A 62 -0.92 -2.99 -18.76
C PRO A 62 -2.39 -3.02 -19.18
N ARG A 63 -2.97 -4.21 -19.33
CA ARG A 63 -4.38 -4.35 -19.71
C ARG A 63 -5.30 -4.46 -18.49
N ALA A 64 -4.74 -4.41 -17.28
CA ALA A 64 -5.53 -4.46 -16.06
C ALA A 64 -6.26 -3.13 -15.83
N VAL A 65 -7.53 -3.24 -15.47
CA VAL A 65 -8.34 -2.10 -15.05
C VAL A 65 -8.81 -2.36 -13.63
N LEU A 66 -8.31 -1.56 -12.70
CA LEU A 66 -8.76 -1.63 -11.31
C LEU A 66 -10.15 -1.05 -11.20
N LYS A 67 -11.06 -1.80 -10.60
CA LYS A 67 -12.44 -1.37 -10.36
C LYS A 67 -12.61 -0.81 -8.96
N SER A 68 -11.96 -1.42 -7.97
CA SER A 68 -12.02 -0.95 -6.59
C SER A 68 -10.82 -1.44 -5.79
N ILE A 69 -10.45 -0.65 -4.79
CA ILE A 69 -9.52 -1.05 -3.73
C ILE A 69 -10.17 -0.68 -2.40
N SER A 70 -10.26 -1.65 -1.51
CA SER A 70 -10.67 -1.46 -0.14
C SER A 70 -9.47 -1.76 0.75
N LEU A 71 -9.07 -0.82 1.58
CA LEU A 71 -7.83 -0.90 2.34
C LEU A 71 -8.09 -0.58 3.81
N ARG A 72 -7.49 -1.41 4.68
CA ARG A 72 -7.51 -1.20 6.12
C ARG A 72 -6.08 -1.13 6.63
N LEU A 73 -5.77 -0.14 7.45
CA LEU A 73 -4.49 -0.03 8.13
C LEU A 73 -4.55 -0.73 9.49
N GLY A 74 -3.46 -1.42 9.80
CA GLY A 74 -3.21 -2.02 11.11
C GLY A 74 -2.09 -1.28 11.83
N VAL A 75 -0.96 -1.98 12.09
CA VAL A 75 0.20 -1.38 12.74
C VAL A 75 0.82 -0.29 11.86
N PRO A 76 1.45 0.76 12.44
CA PRO A 76 2.09 1.79 11.64
C PRO A 76 3.33 1.26 10.91
N TRP A 77 3.67 1.93 9.81
CA TRP A 77 4.90 1.67 9.06
C TRP A 77 5.86 2.84 9.28
N TYR A 78 6.71 2.70 10.27
CA TYR A 78 7.66 3.73 10.65
C TYR A 78 8.83 3.82 9.67
N ALA A 79 9.47 5.00 9.63
CA ALA A 79 10.74 5.17 8.92
C ALA A 79 11.74 4.10 9.35
N TYR A 80 12.54 3.65 8.38
CA TYR A 80 13.55 2.59 8.48
C TYR A 80 13.02 1.16 8.49
N ASP A 81 11.73 0.95 8.58
CA ASP A 81 11.16 -0.39 8.47
C ASP A 81 10.86 -0.76 7.02
N SER A 82 10.81 -2.03 6.74
CA SER A 82 10.49 -2.57 5.41
C SER A 82 9.10 -3.20 5.41
N LEU A 83 8.36 -2.95 4.34
CA LEU A 83 7.05 -3.55 4.10
C LEU A 83 7.17 -4.59 3.00
N THR A 84 6.64 -5.78 3.24
CA THR A 84 6.51 -6.81 2.22
C THR A 84 5.04 -7.00 1.88
N LEU A 85 4.70 -6.73 0.62
CA LEU A 85 3.37 -6.98 0.07
C LEU A 85 3.31 -8.39 -0.49
N THR A 86 2.28 -9.12 -0.12
CA THR A 86 1.96 -10.44 -0.68
C THR A 86 0.51 -10.44 -1.13
N GLY A 87 0.25 -11.09 -2.25
CA GLY A 87 -1.09 -11.11 -2.83
C GLY A 87 -1.52 -12.51 -3.24
N THR A 88 -2.81 -12.73 -3.18
CA THR A 88 -3.45 -14.00 -3.53
C THR A 88 -4.72 -13.71 -4.32
N VAL A 89 -4.93 -14.44 -5.40
CA VAL A 89 -6.20 -14.40 -6.13
C VAL A 89 -7.25 -15.12 -5.29
N ALA A 90 -8.24 -14.38 -4.83
CA ALA A 90 -9.31 -14.92 -3.96
C ALA A 90 -10.47 -15.47 -4.77
N ALA A 91 -10.80 -14.86 -5.92
CA ALA A 91 -11.90 -15.31 -6.75
C ALA A 91 -11.74 -14.84 -8.19
N VAL A 92 -12.23 -15.63 -9.13
CA VAL A 92 -12.38 -15.27 -10.53
C VAL A 92 -13.81 -15.53 -10.92
N GLU A 93 -14.53 -14.46 -11.27
CA GLU A 93 -15.94 -14.55 -11.63
C GLU A 93 -16.13 -14.86 -13.12
N ASP A 94 -17.30 -15.39 -13.47
CA ASP A 94 -17.63 -15.73 -14.85
C ASP A 94 -17.62 -14.51 -15.78
N ASP A 95 -17.90 -13.33 -15.24
CA ASP A 95 -17.90 -12.07 -16.00
C ASP A 95 -16.49 -11.47 -16.16
N GLY A 96 -15.45 -12.16 -15.70
CA GLY A 96 -14.06 -11.74 -15.82
C GLY A 96 -13.54 -10.91 -14.67
N ARG A 97 -14.35 -10.59 -13.65
CA ARG A 97 -13.87 -9.88 -12.47
C ARG A 97 -12.96 -10.80 -11.64
N ILE A 98 -11.85 -10.24 -11.22
CA ILE A 98 -10.86 -10.92 -10.38
C ILE A 98 -10.78 -10.19 -9.05
N THR A 99 -10.92 -10.92 -7.96
CA THR A 99 -10.72 -10.39 -6.61
C THR A 99 -9.38 -10.86 -6.09
N VAL A 100 -8.60 -9.93 -5.59
CA VAL A 100 -7.26 -10.16 -5.05
C VAL A 100 -7.21 -9.69 -3.62
N ASP A 101 -6.68 -10.52 -2.73
CA ASP A 101 -6.35 -10.13 -1.36
C ASP A 101 -4.87 -9.79 -1.28
N VAL A 102 -4.57 -8.66 -0.66
CA VAL A 102 -3.19 -8.18 -0.48
C VAL A 102 -2.95 -7.91 0.99
N VAL A 103 -1.84 -8.41 1.51
CA VAL A 103 -1.38 -8.14 2.88
C VAL A 103 -0.01 -7.49 2.80
N GLY A 104 0.18 -6.41 3.55
CA GLY A 104 1.47 -5.76 3.72
C GLY A 104 1.94 -5.93 5.16
N ARG A 105 3.09 -6.58 5.34
CA ARG A 105 3.69 -6.84 6.65
C ARG A 105 4.99 -6.11 6.83
N ASN A 106 5.17 -5.56 8.03
CA ASN A 106 6.44 -4.97 8.45
C ASN A 106 6.92 -5.63 9.75
N GLY A 107 7.93 -5.05 10.40
CA GLY A 107 8.49 -5.60 11.63
C GLY A 107 7.53 -5.62 12.81
N LEU A 108 6.45 -4.85 12.78
CA LEU A 108 5.46 -4.79 13.85
C LEU A 108 4.25 -5.70 13.59
N GLY A 109 4.04 -6.16 12.37
CA GLY A 109 2.91 -7.01 12.01
C GLY A 109 2.23 -6.56 10.72
N ASP A 110 0.92 -6.80 10.62
CA ASP A 110 0.15 -6.43 9.44
C ASP A 110 -0.14 -4.92 9.45
N HIS A 111 0.46 -4.22 8.48
CA HIS A 111 0.25 -2.80 8.26
C HIS A 111 -0.93 -2.55 7.31
N ILE A 112 -1.02 -3.34 6.24
CA ILE A 112 -2.07 -3.23 5.22
C ILE A 112 -2.80 -4.55 5.11
N THR A 113 -4.13 -4.47 5.09
CA THR A 113 -5.00 -5.55 4.62
C THR A 113 -5.91 -4.94 3.56
N ALA A 114 -5.82 -5.44 2.33
CA ALA A 114 -6.54 -4.86 1.21
C ALA A 114 -7.25 -5.93 0.39
N LYS A 115 -8.33 -5.51 -0.24
CA LYS A 115 -9.06 -6.28 -1.23
C LYS A 115 -9.24 -5.41 -2.46
N ALA A 116 -8.91 -5.96 -3.62
CA ALA A 116 -9.05 -5.24 -4.87
C ALA A 116 -9.88 -6.07 -5.86
N VAL A 117 -10.64 -5.39 -6.68
CA VAL A 117 -11.35 -5.97 -7.80
C VAL A 117 -10.83 -5.36 -9.09
N LEU A 118 -10.46 -6.20 -10.03
CA LEU A 118 -9.94 -5.79 -11.33
C LEU A 118 -10.49 -6.66 -12.44
N VAL A 119 -10.36 -6.16 -13.66
CA VAL A 119 -10.56 -6.95 -14.88
C VAL A 119 -9.32 -6.81 -15.73
N ILE A 120 -8.96 -7.87 -16.44
CA ILE A 120 -7.90 -7.80 -17.45
C ILE A 120 -8.58 -7.68 -18.79
N GLY A 121 -8.51 -6.47 -19.36
CA GLY A 121 -9.18 -6.15 -20.58
C GLY A 121 -8.54 -6.88 -21.75
N GLY A 122 -9.25 -7.81 -22.30
CA GLY A 122 -8.85 -8.47 -23.52
C GLY A 122 -9.37 -7.76 -24.72
N THR A 123 -10.55 -7.40 -24.62
CA THR A 123 -11.27 -6.77 -25.69
C THR A 123 -12.03 -5.62 -25.13
N ALA A 124 -11.83 -4.56 -25.69
CA ALA A 124 -12.68 -3.42 -25.33
C ALA A 124 -14.12 -3.79 -25.62
#